data_1ecda80320edaaadebcbfb5085741dd6
#
_entry.id   1ecda80320edaaadebcbfb5085741dd6
#
_cell.length_a   1.000
_cell.length_b   1.000
_cell.length_c   1.000
_cell.angle_alpha   90.00
_cell.angle_beta   90.00
_cell.angle_gamma   90.00
#
_symmetry.space_group_name_H-M   'P 1'
#
loop_
_entity.id
_entity.type
_entity.pdbx_description
1 polymer ?
#
loop_
_entity_poly.entity_id
_entity_poly.type
_entity_poly.pdbx_seq_one_letter_code
_entity_poly.pdbx_strand_id
1 'polypeptide(L)'
;MTSYRPTPEDATGRFAYEGLERIFHEKARLGIMTSLVTNPRGVIFADLKELCNLTDGNLSRHLQVLHEAGFVEIWKGFHKKRPQTLCRITDEGRRRFLEYINVLETVVQDALHAASQTAASANLAEGWSPV
;
A
#
# COMPACT_ATOMS: atom_id res chain seq x y z
N MET A 1 26.64 -26.10 -2.76
CA MET A 1 25.69 -25.09 -3.25
C MET A 1 26.18 -23.71 -2.85
N THR A 2 26.36 -22.88 -3.82
CA THR A 2 26.86 -21.53 -3.58
C THR A 2 25.71 -20.58 -3.21
N SER A 3 25.98 -19.64 -2.31
CA SER A 3 25.02 -18.58 -2.05
C SER A 3 24.80 -17.72 -3.28
N TYR A 4 23.62 -17.13 -3.37
CA TYR A 4 23.27 -16.23 -4.47
C TYR A 4 24.28 -15.06 -4.55
N ARG A 5 24.72 -14.77 -5.76
CA ARG A 5 25.50 -13.57 -6.02
C ARG A 5 24.79 -12.75 -7.08
N PRO A 6 24.56 -11.46 -6.81
CA PRO A 6 23.91 -10.61 -7.80
C PRO A 6 24.71 -10.52 -9.09
N THR A 7 24.00 -10.49 -10.21
CA THR A 7 24.61 -10.10 -11.48
C THR A 7 24.90 -8.59 -11.46
N PRO A 8 25.70 -8.05 -12.40
CA PRO A 8 25.86 -6.59 -12.46
C PRO A 8 24.55 -5.80 -12.58
N GLU A 9 23.54 -6.38 -13.23
CA GLU A 9 22.21 -5.76 -13.33
C GLU A 9 21.49 -5.78 -11.98
N ASP A 10 21.56 -6.90 -11.27
CA ASP A 10 20.94 -7.06 -9.96
C ASP A 10 21.59 -6.14 -8.92
N ALA A 11 22.90 -5.91 -9.03
CA ALA A 11 23.66 -5.08 -8.10
C ALA A 11 23.25 -3.60 -8.13
N THR A 12 22.43 -3.17 -9.09
CA THR A 12 21.93 -1.80 -9.19
C THR A 12 20.64 -1.56 -8.38
N GLY A 13 20.34 -2.44 -7.43
CA GLY A 13 19.17 -2.29 -6.57
C GLY A 13 17.91 -2.89 -7.16
N ARG A 14 18.02 -4.02 -7.82
CA ARG A 14 16.88 -4.71 -8.45
C ARG A 14 15.69 -4.90 -7.51
N PHE A 15 15.95 -5.16 -6.23
CA PHE A 15 14.89 -5.35 -5.24
C PHE A 15 14.72 -4.16 -4.30
N ALA A 16 15.20 -2.99 -4.69
CA ALA A 16 15.03 -1.77 -3.90
C ALA A 16 13.60 -1.19 -4.02
N TYR A 17 12.88 -1.51 -5.08
CA TYR A 17 11.49 -1.11 -5.32
C TYR A 17 11.24 0.37 -5.08
N GLU A 18 11.97 1.22 -5.79
CA GLU A 18 11.68 2.65 -5.81
C GLU A 18 10.24 2.87 -6.28
N GLY A 19 9.53 3.78 -5.65
CA GLY A 19 8.11 4.00 -5.92
C GLY A 19 7.16 3.32 -4.92
N LEU A 20 7.68 2.47 -4.01
CA LEU A 20 6.90 2.02 -2.86
C LEU A 20 6.86 3.14 -1.83
N GLU A 21 6.05 4.15 -2.08
CA GLU A 21 5.96 5.30 -1.20
C GLU A 21 5.46 4.91 0.19
N ARG A 22 6.15 5.39 1.22
CA ARG A 22 5.81 5.10 2.62
C ARG A 22 4.40 5.52 2.99
N ILE A 23 3.92 6.59 2.41
CA ILE A 23 2.59 7.11 2.72
C ILE A 23 1.49 6.07 2.44
N PHE A 24 1.67 5.25 1.40
CA PHE A 24 0.73 4.18 1.05
C PHE A 24 1.11 2.84 1.66
N HIS A 25 2.37 2.67 2.04
CA HIS A 25 2.89 1.40 2.54
C HIS A 25 2.64 1.25 4.04
N GLU A 26 1.37 1.38 4.41
CA GLU A 26 0.88 1.25 5.78
C GLU A 26 -0.53 0.69 5.68
N LYS A 27 -0.84 -0.31 6.47
CA LYS A 27 -2.07 -1.11 6.36
C LYS A 27 -3.35 -0.27 6.28
N ALA A 28 -3.50 0.70 7.18
CA ALA A 28 -4.70 1.52 7.23
C ALA A 28 -4.82 2.42 6.01
N ARG A 29 -3.74 3.09 5.62
CA ARG A 29 -3.75 3.98 4.46
C ARG A 29 -3.90 3.22 3.15
N LEU A 30 -3.32 2.02 3.07
CA LEU A 30 -3.52 1.12 1.93
C LEU A 30 -5.01 0.78 1.78
N GLY A 31 -5.69 0.42 2.86
CA GLY A 31 -7.11 0.14 2.86
C GLY A 31 -7.97 1.34 2.50
N ILE A 32 -7.64 2.51 3.05
CA ILE A 32 -8.34 3.76 2.74
C ILE A 32 -8.23 4.09 1.25
N MET A 33 -7.02 4.10 0.71
CA MET A 33 -6.79 4.44 -0.69
C MET A 33 -7.46 3.44 -1.64
N THR A 34 -7.41 2.15 -1.31
CA THR A 34 -8.08 1.12 -2.10
C THR A 34 -9.60 1.35 -2.10
N SER A 35 -10.18 1.65 -0.96
CA SER A 35 -11.61 1.94 -0.84
C SER A 35 -12.00 3.15 -1.70
N LEU A 36 -11.16 4.19 -1.72
CA LEU A 36 -11.45 5.41 -2.46
C LEU A 36 -11.21 5.27 -3.96
N VAL A 37 -10.21 4.50 -4.37
CA VAL A 37 -9.98 4.21 -5.80
C VAL A 37 -11.14 3.43 -6.40
N THR A 38 -11.70 2.49 -5.65
CA THR A 38 -12.84 1.69 -6.13
C THR A 38 -14.16 2.44 -6.06
N ASN A 39 -14.20 3.56 -5.36
CA ASN A 39 -15.42 4.40 -5.19
C ASN A 39 -15.08 5.87 -5.49
N PRO A 40 -14.86 6.23 -6.77
CA PRO A 40 -14.34 7.54 -7.13
C PRO A 40 -15.27 8.72 -6.79
N ARG A 41 -16.56 8.46 -6.59
CA ARG A 41 -17.52 9.49 -6.15
C ARG A 41 -17.35 9.85 -4.68
N GLY A 42 -16.62 9.03 -3.93
CA GLY A 42 -16.36 9.25 -2.54
C GLY A 42 -17.04 8.24 -1.63
N VAL A 43 -16.57 8.18 -0.41
CA VAL A 43 -17.09 7.31 0.65
C VAL A 43 -17.32 8.17 1.89
N ILE A 44 -18.50 8.02 2.50
CA ILE A 44 -18.83 8.69 3.76
C ILE A 44 -17.89 8.16 4.85
N PHE A 45 -17.49 9.03 5.77
CA PHE A 45 -16.55 8.70 6.86
C PHE A 45 -16.96 7.45 7.62
N ALA A 46 -18.24 7.34 8.00
CA ALA A 46 -18.73 6.18 8.74
C ALA A 46 -18.59 4.87 7.97
N ASP A 47 -18.83 4.90 6.65
CA ASP A 47 -18.69 3.74 5.79
C ASP A 47 -17.21 3.36 5.60
N LEU A 48 -16.36 4.37 5.43
CA LEU A 48 -14.93 4.16 5.28
C LEU A 48 -14.33 3.54 6.56
N LYS A 49 -14.81 3.98 7.71
CA LYS A 49 -14.43 3.40 9.01
C LYS A 49 -14.73 1.91 9.06
N GLU A 50 -15.92 1.51 8.62
CA GLU A 50 -16.32 0.10 8.59
C GLU A 50 -15.52 -0.69 7.56
N LEU A 51 -15.38 -0.16 6.35
CA LEU A 51 -14.63 -0.83 5.28
C LEU A 51 -13.20 -1.14 5.69
N CYS A 52 -12.57 -0.25 6.44
CA CYS A 52 -11.18 -0.39 6.85
C CYS A 52 -11.00 -0.93 8.26
N ASN A 53 -12.09 -1.17 8.97
CA ASN A 53 -12.08 -1.63 10.37
C ASN A 53 -11.21 -0.74 11.26
N LEU A 54 -11.46 0.56 11.22
CA LEU A 54 -10.71 1.55 11.99
C LEU A 54 -11.60 2.24 13.03
N THR A 55 -10.97 2.78 14.06
CA THR A 55 -11.64 3.68 15.00
C THR A 55 -11.77 5.07 14.39
N ASP A 56 -12.67 5.91 14.93
CA ASP A 56 -12.81 7.29 14.48
C ASP A 56 -11.48 8.04 14.52
N GLY A 57 -10.76 7.92 15.64
CA GLY A 57 -9.49 8.61 15.83
C GLY A 57 -8.41 8.14 14.86
N ASN A 58 -8.30 6.84 14.64
CA ASN A 58 -7.31 6.29 13.70
C ASN A 58 -7.63 6.69 12.26
N LEU A 59 -8.90 6.60 11.86
CA LEU A 59 -9.29 7.03 10.52
C LEU A 59 -9.03 8.52 10.31
N SER A 60 -9.40 9.36 11.27
CA SER A 60 -9.14 10.81 11.20
C SER A 60 -7.66 11.10 11.04
N ARG A 61 -6.81 10.42 11.80
CA ARG A 61 -5.37 10.64 11.76
C ARG A 61 -4.79 10.25 10.39
N HIS A 62 -5.18 9.09 9.86
CA HIS A 62 -4.69 8.64 8.55
C HIS A 62 -5.23 9.49 7.41
N LEU A 63 -6.49 9.92 7.49
CA LEU A 63 -7.05 10.84 6.50
C LEU A 63 -6.33 12.19 6.51
N GLN A 64 -5.93 12.67 7.68
CA GLN A 64 -5.17 13.91 7.78
C GLN A 64 -3.83 13.81 7.06
N VAL A 65 -3.11 12.71 7.25
CA VAL A 65 -1.84 12.44 6.54
C VAL A 65 -2.04 12.46 5.03
N LEU A 66 -3.07 11.77 4.55
CA LEU A 66 -3.37 11.69 3.11
C LEU A 66 -3.85 13.03 2.55
N HIS A 67 -4.62 13.76 3.32
CA HIS A 67 -5.12 15.09 2.94
C HIS A 67 -3.99 16.10 2.83
N GLU A 68 -3.09 16.14 3.79
CA GLU A 68 -1.92 17.01 3.78
C GLU A 68 -0.99 16.72 2.60
N ALA A 69 -0.92 15.46 2.18
CA ALA A 69 -0.15 15.07 1.00
C ALA A 69 -0.85 15.42 -0.32
N GLY A 70 -2.11 15.86 -0.27
CA GLY A 70 -2.88 16.19 -1.47
C GLY A 70 -3.52 15.01 -2.17
N PHE A 71 -3.63 13.86 -1.49
CA PHE A 71 -4.12 12.62 -2.10
C PHE A 71 -5.60 12.35 -1.87
N VAL A 72 -6.19 12.97 -0.86
CA VAL A 72 -7.62 12.89 -0.60
C VAL A 72 -8.21 14.27 -0.34
N GLU A 73 -9.49 14.40 -0.65
CA GLU A 73 -10.32 15.56 -0.31
C GLU A 73 -11.28 15.15 0.81
N ILE A 74 -11.56 16.09 1.70
CA ILE A 74 -12.51 15.89 2.80
C ILE A 74 -13.58 16.97 2.67
N TRP A 75 -14.81 16.53 2.47
CA TRP A 75 -15.97 17.42 2.27
C TRP A 75 -16.93 17.32 3.44
N LYS A 76 -17.39 18.44 3.91
CA LYS A 76 -18.42 18.53 4.93
C LYS A 76 -19.76 18.87 4.29
N GLY A 77 -20.81 18.18 4.71
CA GLY A 77 -22.14 18.40 4.19
C GLY A 77 -23.20 17.81 5.10
N PHE A 78 -24.39 17.68 4.57
CA PHE A 78 -25.54 17.15 5.30
C PHE A 78 -26.24 16.09 4.47
N HIS A 79 -26.69 15.04 5.13
CA HIS A 79 -27.56 14.04 4.57
C HIS A 79 -28.72 13.82 5.54
N LYS A 80 -29.95 14.00 5.08
CA LYS A 80 -31.16 13.91 5.94
C LYS A 80 -31.00 14.74 7.22
N LYS A 81 -30.56 15.98 7.09
CA LYS A 81 -30.35 16.94 8.18
C LYS A 81 -29.25 16.54 9.19
N ARG A 82 -28.47 15.52 8.89
CA ARG A 82 -27.35 15.12 9.74
C ARG A 82 -26.03 15.53 9.09
N PRO A 83 -25.08 16.07 9.85
CA PRO A 83 -23.75 16.34 9.33
C PRO A 83 -23.10 15.05 8.83
N GLN A 84 -22.47 15.12 7.66
CA GLN A 84 -21.76 14.02 7.05
C GLN A 84 -20.39 14.50 6.57
N THR A 85 -19.42 13.61 6.59
CA THR A 85 -18.10 13.85 6.02
C THR A 85 -17.91 12.89 4.87
N LEU A 86 -17.65 13.44 3.68
CA LEU A 86 -17.37 12.67 2.48
C LEU A 86 -15.87 12.71 2.20
N CYS A 87 -15.26 11.56 1.99
CA CYS A 87 -13.86 11.42 1.63
C CYS A 87 -13.76 10.99 0.17
N ARG A 88 -12.92 11.67 -0.59
CA ARG A 88 -12.74 11.41 -2.02
C ARG A 88 -11.27 11.42 -2.38
N ILE A 89 -10.90 10.55 -3.30
CA ILE A 89 -9.54 10.54 -3.84
C ILE A 89 -9.37 11.72 -4.80
N THR A 90 -8.20 12.36 -4.78
CA THR A 90 -7.84 13.38 -5.77
C THR A 90 -7.27 12.72 -7.02
N ASP A 91 -7.19 13.47 -8.13
CA ASP A 91 -6.52 12.97 -9.34
C ASP A 91 -5.06 12.61 -9.06
N GLU A 92 -4.37 13.44 -8.30
CA GLU A 92 -2.98 13.20 -7.90
C GLU A 92 -2.88 11.97 -7.01
N GLY A 93 -3.78 11.82 -6.03
CA GLY A 93 -3.83 10.64 -5.17
C GLY A 93 -4.05 9.36 -5.97
N ARG A 94 -4.96 9.40 -6.92
CA ARG A 94 -5.24 8.27 -7.81
C ARG A 94 -4.01 7.88 -8.61
N ARG A 95 -3.37 8.85 -9.26
CA ARG A 95 -2.18 8.62 -10.07
C ARG A 95 -1.05 8.01 -9.24
N ARG A 96 -0.75 8.62 -8.12
CA ARG A 96 0.35 8.20 -7.24
C ARG A 96 0.07 6.84 -6.62
N PHE A 97 -1.15 6.59 -6.21
CA PHE A 97 -1.52 5.31 -5.61
C PHE A 97 -1.46 4.17 -6.63
N LEU A 98 -1.91 4.40 -7.87
CA LEU A 98 -1.82 3.38 -8.92
C LEU A 98 -0.37 3.08 -9.31
N GLU A 99 0.51 4.08 -9.29
CA GLU A 99 1.95 3.85 -9.46
C GLU A 99 2.50 2.94 -8.35
N TYR A 100 2.11 3.22 -7.11
CA TYR A 100 2.46 2.39 -5.96
C TYR A 100 1.97 0.95 -6.13
N ILE A 101 0.73 0.76 -6.54
CA ILE A 101 0.14 -0.57 -6.77
C ILE A 101 0.91 -1.33 -7.85
N ASN A 102 1.32 -0.65 -8.93
CA ASN A 102 2.11 -1.27 -9.98
C ASN A 102 3.47 -1.77 -9.46
N VAL A 103 4.14 -1.00 -8.61
CA VAL A 103 5.40 -1.42 -8.00
C VAL A 103 5.18 -2.60 -7.04
N LEU A 104 4.11 -2.54 -6.25
CA LEU A 104 3.74 -3.63 -5.34
C LEU A 104 3.46 -4.92 -6.11
N GLU A 105 2.80 -4.83 -7.26
CA GLU A 105 2.57 -5.98 -8.14
C GLU A 105 3.90 -6.60 -8.58
N THR A 106 4.89 -5.79 -8.91
CA THR A 106 6.23 -6.27 -9.25
C THR A 106 6.86 -7.04 -8.09
N VAL A 107 6.71 -6.54 -6.86
CA VAL A 107 7.18 -7.25 -5.66
C VAL A 107 6.54 -8.62 -5.56
N VAL A 108 5.22 -8.69 -5.74
CA VAL A 108 4.47 -9.94 -5.68
C VAL A 108 4.94 -10.90 -6.77
N GLN A 109 5.11 -10.42 -7.99
CA GLN A 109 5.59 -11.24 -9.12
C GLN A 109 6.99 -11.81 -8.85
N ASP A 110 7.92 -10.96 -8.37
CA ASP A 110 9.27 -11.39 -8.04
C ASP A 110 9.28 -12.48 -6.97
N ALA A 111 8.50 -12.30 -5.91
CA ALA A 111 8.44 -13.26 -4.82
C ALA A 111 7.81 -14.59 -5.26
N LEU A 112 6.71 -14.54 -6.01
CA LEU A 112 6.03 -15.74 -6.49
C LEU A 112 6.87 -16.50 -7.52
N HIS A 113 7.57 -15.79 -8.40
CA HIS A 113 8.45 -16.40 -9.37
C HIS A 113 9.59 -17.14 -8.68
N ALA A 114 10.24 -16.51 -7.71
CA ALA A 114 11.30 -17.14 -6.93
C ALA A 114 10.78 -18.38 -6.19
N ALA A 115 9.60 -18.28 -5.56
CA ALA A 115 9.01 -19.39 -4.82
C ALA A 115 8.64 -20.58 -5.71
N SER A 116 8.25 -20.33 -6.97
CA SER A 116 7.91 -21.39 -7.91
C SER A 116 9.12 -22.12 -8.46
N GLN A 117 10.29 -21.45 -8.50
CA GLN A 117 11.52 -22.02 -9.05
C GLN A 117 12.40 -22.72 -8.03
N THR A 118 12.31 -22.32 -6.78
CA THR A 118 13.02 -22.98 -5.70
C THR A 118 12.02 -23.73 -4.84
N ALA A 119 11.85 -25.01 -5.10
CA ALA A 119 11.24 -25.85 -4.09
C ALA A 119 12.16 -25.81 -2.87
N ALA A 120 11.69 -25.19 -1.81
CA ALA A 120 12.47 -24.92 -0.63
C ALA A 120 12.90 -26.20 0.08
N SER A 121 14.02 -26.76 -0.25
CA SER A 121 14.72 -27.64 0.68
C SER A 121 15.82 -26.80 1.29
N ALA A 122 15.63 -26.43 2.54
CA ALA A 122 16.54 -25.59 3.27
C ALA A 122 17.70 -26.38 3.84
N ASN A 123 18.51 -27.03 3.00
CA ASN A 123 19.81 -27.50 3.46
C ASN A 123 20.80 -26.38 3.31
N LEU A 124 21.17 -25.79 4.44
CA LEU A 124 22.17 -24.76 4.46
C LEU A 124 23.51 -25.30 4.01
N ALA A 125 24.24 -24.49 3.27
CA ALA A 125 25.58 -24.84 2.84
C ALA A 125 26.49 -25.06 4.05
N GLU A 126 27.44 -25.98 3.89
CA GLU A 126 28.46 -26.26 4.90
C GLU A 126 29.20 -24.97 5.27
N GLY A 127 29.44 -24.77 6.55
CA GLY A 127 30.08 -23.56 7.05
C GLY A 127 29.12 -22.51 7.62
N TRP A 128 27.80 -22.74 7.53
CA TRP A 128 26.78 -21.86 8.08
C TRP A 128 26.22 -22.42 9.40
N SER A 129 26.02 -21.54 10.36
CA SER A 129 25.40 -21.90 11.64
C SER A 129 24.30 -20.90 11.99
N PRO A 130 23.19 -21.36 12.61
CA PRO A 130 22.15 -20.44 13.08
C PRO A 130 22.69 -19.54 14.19
N VAL A 131 22.15 -18.34 14.24
CA VAL A 131 22.43 -17.39 15.33
C VAL A 131 21.41 -17.51 16.43
#